data_62d72499b080d0c910dc38655250e3e6
#
_entry.id   62d72499b080d0c910dc38655250e3e6
#
_cell.length_a   1.000
_cell.length_b   1.000
_cell.length_c   1.000
_cell.angle_alpha   90.00
_cell.angle_beta   90.00
_cell.angle_gamma   90.00
#
_symmetry.space_group_name_H-M   'P 1'
#
loop_
_entity.id
_entity.type
_entity.pdbx_description
1 polymer ?
#
loop_
_entity_poly.entity_id
_entity_poly.type
_entity_poly.pdbx_seq_one_letter_code
_entity_poly.pdbx_strand_id
1 'polypeptide(L)'
;MTELLHREVIYLWYYFSVQLEQIAGYWVLGMLIGSAVSVFAKDHIHNLFRSLQDKKLGIAGIFAASALGIASPLCMYGTIPIAASFSKSGMKDDWLAAFMMSSILLNPQLILYSAALGMPALIIRILSCFFCGAAAGLLIHFLY
;
A
#
# COMPACT_ATOMS: atom_id res chain seq x y z
N MET A 1 38.44 -21.50 12.12
CA MET A 1 37.91 -20.35 11.36
C MET A 1 37.10 -20.76 10.14
N THR A 2 37.54 -21.73 9.39
CA THR A 2 36.82 -22.25 8.18
C THR A 2 35.49 -22.95 8.52
N GLU A 3 35.38 -23.69 9.62
CA GLU A 3 34.16 -24.36 10.04
C GLU A 3 33.04 -23.38 10.50
N LEU A 4 33.43 -22.29 11.16
CA LEU A 4 32.50 -21.23 11.55
C LEU A 4 31.92 -20.52 10.31
N LEU A 5 32.77 -20.18 9.35
CA LEU A 5 32.35 -19.57 8.08
C LEU A 5 31.40 -20.51 7.31
N HIS A 6 31.70 -21.80 7.27
CA HIS A 6 30.86 -22.77 6.58
C HIS A 6 29.48 -22.92 7.22
N ARG A 7 29.40 -22.92 8.54
CA ARG A 7 28.12 -22.90 9.27
C ARG A 7 27.30 -21.65 9.02
N GLU A 8 27.94 -20.49 9.05
CA GLU A 8 27.27 -19.20 8.79
C GLU A 8 26.71 -19.12 7.37
N VAL A 9 27.47 -19.59 6.38
CA VAL A 9 27.01 -19.63 4.98
C VAL A 9 25.81 -20.57 4.81
N ILE A 10 25.81 -21.74 5.47
CA ILE A 10 24.67 -22.68 5.42
C ILE A 10 23.43 -22.05 6.06
N TYR A 11 23.57 -21.41 7.22
CA TYR A 11 22.47 -20.72 7.89
C TYR A 11 21.93 -19.56 7.01
N LEU A 12 22.79 -18.79 6.41
CA LEU A 12 22.44 -17.68 5.54
C LEU A 12 21.68 -18.14 4.30
N TRP A 13 22.15 -19.26 3.69
CA TRP A 13 21.45 -19.88 2.57
C TRP A 13 20.10 -20.45 2.93
N TYR A 14 20.00 -21.11 4.09
CA TYR A 14 18.74 -21.65 4.59
C TYR A 14 17.72 -20.55 4.86
N TYR A 15 18.11 -19.50 5.59
CA TYR A 15 17.22 -18.37 5.84
C TYR A 15 16.83 -17.65 4.56
N PHE A 16 17.75 -17.50 3.62
CA PHE A 16 17.49 -16.90 2.31
C PHE A 16 16.46 -17.71 1.51
N SER A 17 16.62 -19.03 1.45
CA SER A 17 15.69 -19.92 0.73
C SER A 17 14.29 -19.91 1.36
N VAL A 18 14.19 -19.97 2.69
CA VAL A 18 12.90 -19.91 3.41
C VAL A 18 12.21 -18.57 3.19
N GLN A 19 12.96 -17.47 3.26
CA GLN A 19 12.43 -16.14 3.01
C GLN A 19 11.97 -15.98 1.54
N LEU A 20 12.74 -16.51 0.60
CA LEU A 20 12.39 -16.44 -0.81
C LEU A 20 11.09 -17.20 -1.12
N GLU A 21 10.93 -18.39 -0.54
CA GLU A 21 9.73 -19.21 -0.71
C GLU A 21 8.48 -18.56 -0.09
N GLN A 22 8.63 -17.99 1.10
CA GLN A 22 7.56 -17.23 1.73
C GLN A 22 7.18 -15.97 0.94
N ILE A 23 8.17 -15.19 0.49
CA ILE A 23 7.95 -13.97 -0.27
C ILE A 23 7.33 -14.29 -1.63
N ALA A 24 7.78 -15.33 -2.33
CA ALA A 24 7.27 -15.71 -3.64
C ALA A 24 5.78 -16.06 -3.59
N GLY A 25 5.33 -16.80 -2.58
CA GLY A 25 3.92 -17.15 -2.39
C GLY A 25 3.04 -15.91 -2.19
N TYR A 26 3.41 -15.03 -1.29
CA TYR A 26 2.68 -13.78 -1.04
C TYR A 26 2.77 -12.81 -2.22
N TRP A 27 3.87 -12.81 -2.95
CA TRP A 27 4.07 -11.96 -4.12
C TRP A 27 3.15 -12.35 -5.28
N VAL A 28 3.07 -13.64 -5.59
CA VAL A 28 2.14 -14.17 -6.61
C VAL A 28 0.69 -13.90 -6.22
N LEU A 29 0.35 -14.12 -4.95
CA LEU A 29 -1.00 -13.89 -4.43
C LEU A 29 -1.35 -12.40 -4.46
N GLY A 30 -0.42 -11.52 -4.10
CA GLY A 30 -0.56 -10.06 -4.20
C GLY A 30 -0.73 -9.57 -5.64
N MET A 31 0.01 -10.16 -6.60
CA MET A 31 -0.15 -9.87 -8.02
C MET A 31 -1.52 -10.31 -8.55
N LEU A 32 -2.00 -11.48 -8.17
CA LEU A 32 -3.31 -11.99 -8.57
C LEU A 32 -4.44 -11.12 -8.01
N ILE A 33 -4.39 -10.79 -6.73
CA ILE A 33 -5.38 -9.91 -6.09
C ILE A 33 -5.30 -8.50 -6.68
N GLY A 34 -4.10 -7.94 -6.84
CA GLY A 34 -3.90 -6.61 -7.44
C GLY A 34 -4.42 -6.53 -8.87
N SER A 35 -4.19 -7.58 -9.68
CA SER A 35 -4.71 -7.68 -11.03
C SER A 35 -6.25 -7.81 -11.04
N ALA A 36 -6.81 -8.63 -10.18
CA ALA A 36 -8.25 -8.80 -10.04
C ALA A 36 -8.93 -7.47 -9.62
N VAL A 37 -8.39 -6.79 -8.62
CA VAL A 37 -8.87 -5.47 -8.18
C VAL A 37 -8.74 -4.44 -9.30
N SER A 38 -7.64 -4.44 -10.04
CA SER A 38 -7.42 -3.53 -11.16
C SER A 38 -8.43 -3.72 -12.29
N VAL A 39 -8.89 -4.95 -12.54
CA VAL A 39 -9.84 -5.26 -13.60
C VAL A 39 -11.30 -5.08 -13.14
N PHE A 40 -11.64 -5.61 -11.97
CA PHE A 40 -13.03 -5.63 -11.49
C PHE A 40 -13.46 -4.38 -10.72
N ALA A 41 -12.56 -3.80 -9.95
CA ALA A 41 -12.88 -2.64 -9.12
C ALA A 41 -12.57 -1.30 -9.78
N LYS A 42 -11.90 -1.29 -10.94
CA LYS A 42 -11.52 -0.07 -11.67
C LYS A 42 -12.71 0.85 -11.90
N ASP A 43 -13.81 0.33 -12.41
CA ASP A 43 -15.00 1.11 -12.74
C ASP A 43 -15.73 1.60 -11.49
N HIS A 44 -15.79 0.78 -10.43
CA HIS A 44 -16.39 1.16 -9.16
C HIS A 44 -15.58 2.24 -8.44
N ILE A 45 -14.26 2.06 -8.37
CA ILE A 45 -13.36 3.02 -7.72
C ILE A 45 -13.31 4.33 -8.53
N HIS A 46 -13.26 4.24 -9.85
CA HIS A 46 -13.30 5.41 -10.73
C HIS A 46 -14.59 6.21 -10.59
N ASN A 47 -15.74 5.54 -10.54
CA ASN A 47 -17.04 6.19 -10.35
C ASN A 47 -17.14 6.83 -8.94
N LEU A 48 -16.61 6.17 -7.93
CA LEU A 48 -16.58 6.68 -6.56
C LEU A 48 -15.70 7.95 -6.45
N PHE A 49 -14.51 7.93 -7.04
CA PHE A 49 -13.64 9.10 -7.09
C PHE A 49 -14.22 10.24 -7.92
N ARG A 50 -14.84 9.93 -9.06
CA ARG A 50 -15.50 10.93 -9.89
C ARG A 50 -16.67 11.60 -9.18
N SER A 51 -17.48 10.81 -8.46
CA SER A 51 -18.58 11.32 -7.64
C SER A 51 -18.09 12.20 -6.46
N LEU A 52 -16.93 11.87 -5.89
CA LEU A 52 -16.29 12.68 -4.86
C LEU A 52 -15.68 13.97 -5.43
N GLN A 53 -15.15 13.91 -6.64
CA GLN A 53 -14.54 15.05 -7.35
C GLN A 53 -15.58 16.08 -7.76
N ASP A 54 -16.76 15.66 -8.21
CA ASP A 54 -17.88 16.55 -8.59
C ASP A 54 -18.43 17.35 -7.40
N LYS A 55 -18.30 16.86 -6.17
CA LYS A 55 -18.80 17.54 -4.97
C LYS A 55 -17.88 18.62 -4.39
N LYS A 56 -16.85 19.08 -5.11
CA LYS A 56 -15.87 20.11 -4.64
C LYS A 56 -15.24 19.78 -3.27
N LEU A 57 -15.09 18.49 -2.95
CA LEU A 57 -14.49 18.02 -1.72
C LEU A 57 -12.94 18.02 -1.81
N GLY A 58 -12.30 19.17 -2.03
CA GLY A 58 -10.84 19.25 -2.15
C GLY A 58 -10.09 18.51 -1.06
N ILE A 59 -10.19 18.98 0.18
CA ILE A 59 -9.49 18.41 1.33
C ILE A 59 -10.12 17.08 1.80
N ALA A 60 -11.45 16.97 1.81
CA ALA A 60 -12.13 15.73 2.18
C ALA A 60 -11.84 14.58 1.20
N GLY A 61 -11.54 14.89 -0.08
CA GLY A 61 -11.08 13.91 -1.05
C GLY A 61 -9.72 13.27 -0.69
N ILE A 62 -8.82 14.03 -0.08
CA ILE A 62 -7.52 13.53 0.40
C ILE A 62 -7.73 12.49 1.50
N PHE A 63 -8.61 12.76 2.45
CA PHE A 63 -8.94 11.81 3.53
C PHE A 63 -9.63 10.56 2.99
N ALA A 64 -10.54 10.70 2.03
CA ALA A 64 -11.18 9.57 1.37
C ALA A 64 -10.16 8.72 0.57
N ALA A 65 -9.25 9.34 -0.15
CA ALA A 65 -8.18 8.66 -0.87
C ALA A 65 -7.22 7.93 0.07
N SER A 66 -6.87 8.54 1.21
CA SER A 66 -6.06 7.91 2.26
C SER A 66 -6.78 6.69 2.87
N ALA A 67 -8.07 6.80 3.17
CA ALA A 67 -8.86 5.69 3.70
C ALA A 67 -8.97 4.53 2.68
N LEU A 68 -9.15 4.83 1.40
CA LEU A 68 -9.16 3.83 0.34
C LEU A 68 -7.79 3.16 0.15
N GLY A 69 -6.71 3.92 0.30
CA GLY A 69 -5.35 3.38 0.29
C GLY A 69 -5.14 2.36 1.42
N ILE A 70 -5.66 2.63 2.61
CA ILE A 70 -5.62 1.72 3.76
C ILE A 70 -6.51 0.49 3.52
N ALA A 71 -7.70 0.68 2.95
CA ALA A 71 -8.62 -0.42 2.67
C ALA A 71 -8.13 -1.36 1.56
N SER A 72 -7.21 -0.88 0.70
CA SER A 72 -6.62 -1.67 -0.37
C SER A 72 -5.38 -2.41 0.14
N PRO A 73 -5.42 -3.73 0.38
CA PRO A 73 -4.26 -4.49 0.84
C PRO A 73 -3.29 -4.74 -0.33
N LEU A 74 -2.84 -3.68 -0.97
CA LEU A 74 -1.96 -3.74 -2.12
C LEU A 74 -0.51 -3.51 -1.70
N CYS A 75 0.37 -4.35 -2.21
CA CYS A 75 1.80 -4.08 -2.11
C CYS A 75 2.21 -2.94 -3.06
N MET A 76 3.37 -2.36 -2.83
CA MET A 76 3.93 -1.26 -3.65
C MET A 76 3.85 -1.56 -5.16
N TYR A 77 4.17 -2.78 -5.57
CA TYR A 77 4.16 -3.18 -6.98
C TYR A 77 2.75 -3.23 -7.59
N GLY A 78 1.73 -3.54 -6.81
CA GLY A 78 0.33 -3.49 -7.24
C GLY A 78 -0.23 -2.07 -7.28
N THR A 79 0.24 -1.19 -6.41
CA THR A 79 -0.25 0.19 -6.31
C THR A 79 0.22 1.06 -7.48
N ILE A 80 1.44 0.85 -8.00
CA ILE A 80 2.00 1.64 -9.11
C ILE A 80 1.15 1.59 -10.39
N PRO A 81 0.77 0.41 -10.93
CA PRO A 81 -0.05 0.36 -12.14
C PRO A 81 -1.46 0.92 -11.94
N ILE A 82 -2.02 0.77 -10.74
CA ILE A 82 -3.32 1.34 -10.38
C ILE A 82 -3.23 2.86 -10.33
N ALA A 83 -2.20 3.40 -9.68
CA ALA A 83 -1.94 4.82 -9.64
C ALA A 83 -1.72 5.43 -11.02
N ALA A 84 -0.97 4.76 -11.90
CA ALA A 84 -0.78 5.19 -13.28
C ALA A 84 -2.10 5.18 -14.08
N SER A 85 -2.99 4.23 -13.81
CA SER A 85 -4.32 4.20 -14.42
C SER A 85 -5.20 5.36 -13.97
N PHE A 86 -5.15 5.72 -12.68
CA PHE A 86 -5.90 6.84 -12.12
C PHE A 86 -5.37 8.20 -12.58
N SER A 87 -4.05 8.35 -12.68
CA SER A 87 -3.43 9.55 -13.26
C SER A 87 -3.88 9.77 -14.70
N LYS A 88 -3.91 8.73 -15.53
CA LYS A 88 -4.43 8.79 -16.90
C LYS A 88 -5.93 9.10 -16.96
N SER A 89 -6.67 8.78 -15.93
CA SER A 89 -8.11 9.10 -15.83
C SER A 89 -8.40 10.50 -15.33
N GLY A 90 -7.37 11.34 -15.12
CA GLY A 90 -7.51 12.75 -14.72
C GLY A 90 -7.75 12.94 -13.22
N MET A 91 -7.33 11.98 -12.39
CA MET A 91 -7.38 12.15 -10.94
C MET A 91 -6.35 13.21 -10.50
N LYS A 92 -6.71 14.01 -9.50
CA LYS A 92 -5.80 15.02 -8.94
C LYS A 92 -4.60 14.38 -8.28
N ASP A 93 -3.43 14.99 -8.45
CA ASP A 93 -2.16 14.47 -7.97
C ASP A 93 -2.08 14.40 -6.42
N ASP A 94 -2.76 15.31 -5.72
CA ASP A 94 -2.87 15.32 -4.27
C ASP A 94 -3.61 14.09 -3.72
N TRP A 95 -4.69 13.66 -4.38
CA TRP A 95 -5.44 12.45 -4.01
C TRP A 95 -4.65 11.19 -4.34
N LEU A 96 -3.97 11.20 -5.48
CA LEU A 96 -3.12 10.10 -5.91
C LEU A 96 -1.97 9.87 -4.92
N ALA A 97 -1.33 10.94 -4.48
CA ALA A 97 -0.26 10.88 -3.51
C ALA A 97 -0.73 10.36 -2.15
N ALA A 98 -1.88 10.85 -1.65
CA ALA A 98 -2.47 10.35 -0.41
C ALA A 98 -2.77 8.85 -0.48
N PHE A 99 -3.36 8.39 -1.58
CA PHE A 99 -3.65 6.99 -1.84
C PHE A 99 -2.39 6.13 -1.88
N MET A 100 -1.38 6.54 -2.65
CA MET A 100 -0.12 5.81 -2.79
C MET A 100 0.62 5.70 -1.45
N MET A 101 0.77 6.81 -0.73
CA MET A 101 1.48 6.82 0.54
C MET A 101 0.79 5.95 1.59
N SER A 102 -0.52 6.02 1.70
CA SER A 102 -1.29 5.19 2.64
C SER A 102 -1.19 3.70 2.30
N SER A 103 -1.27 3.34 1.03
CA SER A 103 -1.20 1.95 0.57
C SER A 103 0.20 1.35 0.75
N ILE A 104 1.26 2.12 0.47
CA ILE A 104 2.65 1.66 0.62
C ILE A 104 3.01 1.44 2.09
N LEU A 105 2.59 2.36 2.96
CA LEU A 105 2.89 2.28 4.39
C LEU A 105 2.16 1.13 5.08
N LEU A 106 0.99 0.74 4.58
CA LEU A 106 0.20 -0.36 5.13
C LEU A 106 0.44 -1.66 4.34
N ASN A 107 1.68 -2.07 4.22
CA ASN A 107 2.05 -3.34 3.60
C ASN A 107 1.44 -4.53 4.39
N PRO A 108 0.80 -5.52 3.73
CA PRO A 108 0.22 -6.70 4.37
C PRO A 108 1.20 -7.46 5.28
N GLN A 109 2.46 -7.55 4.89
CA GLN A 109 3.51 -8.19 5.69
C GLN A 109 3.73 -7.47 7.03
N LEU A 110 3.70 -6.14 7.01
CA LEU A 110 3.86 -5.33 8.21
C LEU A 110 2.60 -5.37 9.11
N ILE A 111 1.42 -5.59 8.54
CA ILE A 111 0.18 -5.82 9.29
C ILE A 111 0.29 -7.13 10.08
N LEU A 112 0.77 -8.20 9.46
CA LEU A 112 0.99 -9.50 10.12
C LEU A 112 1.95 -9.37 11.31
N TYR A 113 3.07 -8.69 11.14
CA TYR A 113 4.00 -8.44 12.25
C TYR A 113 3.39 -7.60 13.36
N SER A 114 2.60 -6.57 13.00
CA SER A 114 1.93 -5.72 13.98
C SER A 114 0.81 -6.48 14.72
N ALA A 115 0.11 -7.39 14.04
CA ALA A 115 -0.89 -8.26 14.66
C ALA A 115 -0.25 -9.24 15.66
N ALA A 116 0.94 -9.73 15.36
CA ALA A 116 1.71 -10.58 16.29
C ALA A 116 2.18 -9.83 17.54
N LEU A 117 2.42 -8.51 17.45
CA LEU A 117 2.76 -7.66 18.60
C LEU A 117 1.53 -7.29 19.47
N GLY A 118 0.32 -7.47 18.96
CA GLY A 118 -0.93 -7.19 19.67
C GLY A 118 -1.78 -6.08 19.04
N MET A 119 -3.05 -6.04 19.45
CA MET A 119 -4.05 -5.08 18.94
C MET A 119 -3.66 -3.61 19.09
N PRO A 120 -3.03 -3.14 20.19
CA PRO A 120 -2.65 -1.74 20.31
C PRO A 120 -1.66 -1.30 19.25
N ALA A 121 -0.67 -2.13 18.90
CA ALA A 121 0.32 -1.84 17.90
C ALA A 121 -0.30 -1.71 16.49
N LEU A 122 -1.27 -2.55 16.18
CA LEU A 122 -2.00 -2.50 14.92
C LEU A 122 -2.79 -1.20 14.76
N ILE A 123 -3.50 -0.78 15.80
CA ILE A 123 -4.32 0.45 15.80
C ILE A 123 -3.43 1.68 15.63
N ILE A 124 -2.35 1.78 16.39
CA ILE A 124 -1.40 2.90 16.28
C ILE A 124 -0.81 2.96 14.88
N ARG A 125 -0.50 1.81 14.29
CA ARG A 125 0.04 1.74 12.93
C ARG A 125 -0.95 2.23 11.88
N ILE A 126 -2.20 1.76 11.93
CA ILE A 126 -3.25 2.19 10.98
C ILE A 126 -3.47 3.70 11.08
N LEU A 127 -3.57 4.24 12.30
CA LEU A 127 -3.72 5.67 12.53
C LEU A 127 -2.52 6.46 11.99
N SER A 128 -1.30 6.00 12.28
CA SER A 128 -0.06 6.63 11.77
C SER A 128 -0.01 6.64 10.25
N CYS A 129 -0.35 5.54 9.59
CA CYS A 129 -0.39 5.45 8.12
C CYS A 129 -1.44 6.40 7.53
N PHE A 130 -2.61 6.51 8.17
CA PHE A 130 -3.65 7.43 7.76
C PHE A 130 -3.21 8.90 7.83
N PHE A 131 -2.63 9.29 8.96
CA PHE A 131 -2.11 10.65 9.12
C PHE A 131 -0.96 10.97 8.17
N CYS A 132 -0.02 10.04 7.96
CA CYS A 132 1.07 10.22 7.01
C CYS A 132 0.56 10.35 5.56
N GLY A 133 -0.41 9.54 5.17
CA GLY A 133 -1.02 9.62 3.85
C GLY A 133 -1.77 10.94 3.64
N ALA A 134 -2.56 11.35 4.63
CA ALA A 134 -3.27 12.63 4.62
C ALA A 134 -2.28 13.82 4.58
N ALA A 135 -1.22 13.77 5.37
CA ALA A 135 -0.19 14.82 5.39
C ALA A 135 0.52 14.94 4.04
N ALA A 136 0.86 13.82 3.39
CA ALA A 136 1.47 13.81 2.06
C ALA A 136 0.54 14.42 1.00
N GLY A 137 -0.74 14.05 1.02
CA GLY A 137 -1.74 14.64 0.12
C GLY A 137 -1.93 16.14 0.35
N LEU A 138 -2.02 16.57 1.61
CA LEU A 138 -2.11 17.98 1.98
C LEU A 138 -0.88 18.77 1.53
N LEU A 139 0.31 18.21 1.72
CA LEU A 139 1.57 18.85 1.34
C LEU A 139 1.63 19.10 -0.16
N ILE A 140 1.21 18.15 -0.97
CA ILE A 140 1.11 18.33 -2.43
C ILE A 140 0.03 19.35 -2.80
N HIS A 141 -1.11 19.33 -2.13
CA HIS A 141 -2.18 20.31 -2.33
C HIS A 141 -1.76 21.75 -2.05
N PHE A 142 -0.85 21.96 -1.09
CA PHE A 142 -0.32 23.29 -0.78
C PHE A 142 0.86 23.71 -1.68
N LEU A 143 1.59 22.73 -2.23
CA LEU A 143 2.76 23.01 -3.08
C LEU A 143 2.41 23.19 -4.55
N TYR A 144 1.27 22.68 -4.98
CA TYR A 144 0.86 22.64 -6.40
C TYR A 144 -0.55 23.19 -6.60
#